data_75cf1abb241e59350be3d9ee8575c968
#
_entry.id   75cf1abb241e59350be3d9ee8575c968
#
_cell.length_a   1.000
_cell.length_b   1.000
_cell.length_c   1.000
_cell.angle_alpha   90.00
_cell.angle_beta   90.00
_cell.angle_gamma   90.00
#
_symmetry.space_group_name_H-M   'P 1'
#
loop_
_entity.id
_entity.type
_entity.pdbx_description
1 polymer ?
#
loop_
_entity_poly.entity_id
_entity_poly.type
_entity_poly.pdbx_seq_one_letter_code
_entity_poly.pdbx_strand_id
1 'polypeptide(L)'
;MKYCNIILFLTLSSWVFMQECPPSDTLSIDPIQNMWNIPVENQWDEIEVMTWNIKDFPISGNTINYVNEIITDILPDVIAFQEINNSSAFNTLANSIPAYEFISSGSGLALAARSDVVEITSWSTLFPSYGYEFAWRYPLLVKLNWLCGSNAISLQII
;
A
#
# COMPACT_ATOMS: atom_id res chain seq x y z
N MET A 1 -21.42 25.34 60.91
CA MET A 1 -20.99 24.23 60.02
C MET A 1 -20.79 24.80 58.62
N LYS A 2 -19.55 24.96 58.19
CA LYS A 2 -19.21 25.43 56.82
C LYS A 2 -18.94 24.23 55.97
N TYR A 3 -19.75 24.01 54.94
CA TYR A 3 -19.52 22.97 53.95
C TYR A 3 -18.45 23.46 52.94
N CYS A 4 -17.33 22.80 52.89
CA CYS A 4 -16.30 22.99 51.89
C CYS A 4 -16.62 22.15 50.68
N ASN A 5 -17.07 22.78 49.59
CA ASN A 5 -17.26 22.07 48.28
C ASN A 5 -15.91 21.93 47.61
N ILE A 6 -15.38 20.70 47.57
CA ILE A 6 -14.22 20.35 46.77
C ILE A 6 -14.71 20.09 45.36
N ILE A 7 -14.41 21.02 44.43
CA ILE A 7 -14.61 20.81 42.99
C ILE A 7 -13.39 20.04 42.46
N LEU A 8 -13.58 18.77 42.16
CA LEU A 8 -12.57 17.93 41.55
C LEU A 8 -12.51 18.23 40.04
N PHE A 9 -11.52 18.96 39.58
CA PHE A 9 -11.24 19.11 38.15
C PHE A 9 -10.58 17.82 37.63
N LEU A 10 -11.37 16.98 36.95
CA LEU A 10 -10.84 15.89 36.12
C LEU A 10 -10.30 16.51 34.82
N THR A 11 -9.00 16.73 34.76
CA THR A 11 -8.32 17.01 33.49
C THR A 11 -8.24 15.70 32.70
N LEU A 12 -9.12 15.54 31.73
CA LEU A 12 -8.96 14.53 30.69
C LEU A 12 -7.76 14.91 29.82
N SER A 13 -6.58 14.42 30.19
CA SER A 13 -5.43 14.43 29.28
C SER A 13 -5.74 13.40 28.18
N SER A 14 -6.16 13.89 27.01
CA SER A 14 -6.18 13.09 25.79
C SER A 14 -4.72 12.72 25.46
N TRP A 15 -4.36 11.49 25.80
CA TRP A 15 -3.13 10.89 25.29
C TRP A 15 -3.34 10.68 23.79
N VAL A 16 -2.76 11.56 22.98
CA VAL A 16 -2.57 11.27 21.56
C VAL A 16 -1.52 10.17 21.52
N PHE A 17 -1.96 8.94 21.34
CA PHE A 17 -1.04 7.86 20.99
C PHE A 17 -0.48 8.19 19.61
N MET A 18 0.78 8.58 19.56
CA MET A 18 1.52 8.56 18.30
C MET A 18 1.60 7.10 17.88
N GLN A 19 0.98 6.77 16.78
CA GLN A 19 1.13 5.46 16.16
C GLN A 19 2.54 5.44 15.55
N GLU A 20 3.45 4.73 16.22
CA GLU A 20 4.78 4.47 15.66
C GLU A 20 4.59 3.50 14.48
N CYS A 21 5.26 3.77 13.37
CA CYS A 21 5.36 2.79 12.30
C CYS A 21 5.99 1.51 12.84
N PRO A 22 5.38 0.35 12.57
CA PRO A 22 6.05 -0.89 12.89
C PRO A 22 7.34 -0.95 12.07
N PRO A 23 8.48 -1.33 12.68
CA PRO A 23 9.68 -1.58 11.91
C PRO A 23 9.40 -2.66 10.86
N SER A 24 9.93 -2.51 9.65
CA SER A 24 9.71 -3.41 8.51
C SER A 24 10.02 -4.89 8.80
N ASP A 25 10.88 -5.15 9.77
CA ASP A 25 11.28 -6.47 10.23
C ASP A 25 10.23 -7.18 11.13
N THR A 26 9.13 -6.50 11.51
CA THR A 26 8.03 -7.12 12.28
C THR A 26 7.01 -7.85 11.39
N LEU A 27 6.99 -7.60 10.09
CA LEU A 27 6.22 -8.40 9.15
C LEU A 27 6.91 -9.76 8.97
N SER A 28 6.47 -10.76 9.73
CA SER A 28 6.85 -12.15 9.49
C SER A 28 6.13 -12.67 8.24
N ILE A 29 6.58 -12.23 7.07
CA ILE A 29 6.21 -12.85 5.82
C ILE A 29 7.21 -13.96 5.60
N ASP A 30 6.75 -15.22 5.66
CA ASP A 30 7.60 -16.35 5.31
C ASP A 30 8.04 -16.20 3.85
N PRO A 31 9.34 -16.03 3.55
CA PRO A 31 9.81 -15.94 2.18
C PRO A 31 9.46 -17.24 1.45
N ILE A 32 8.69 -17.13 0.37
CA ILE A 32 8.16 -18.29 -0.36
C ILE A 32 9.27 -19.12 -0.99
N GLN A 33 10.35 -18.49 -1.37
CA GLN A 33 11.62 -19.11 -1.79
C GLN A 33 12.72 -18.05 -1.75
N ASN A 34 13.86 -18.34 -1.15
CA ASN A 34 15.05 -17.46 -1.20
C ASN A 34 15.77 -17.59 -2.56
N MET A 35 15.07 -17.30 -3.67
CA MET A 35 15.71 -17.33 -4.98
C MET A 35 16.60 -16.10 -5.18
N TRP A 36 16.19 -14.97 -4.64
CA TRP A 36 16.95 -13.71 -4.67
C TRP A 36 17.08 -13.17 -3.26
N ASN A 37 18.27 -12.77 -2.88
CA ASN A 37 18.52 -12.07 -1.63
C ASN A 37 18.62 -10.58 -1.94
N ILE A 38 17.49 -9.89 -1.92
CA ILE A 38 17.40 -8.45 -2.17
C ILE A 38 17.51 -7.74 -0.84
N PRO A 39 18.49 -6.83 -0.65
CA PRO A 39 18.59 -6.08 0.59
C PRO A 39 17.38 -5.15 0.74
N VAL A 40 16.77 -5.16 1.92
CA VAL A 40 15.70 -4.25 2.32
C VAL A 40 16.34 -2.98 2.88
N GLU A 41 15.95 -1.82 2.38
CA GLU A 41 16.40 -0.50 2.87
C GLU A 41 15.19 0.33 3.34
N ASN A 42 14.28 -0.27 4.12
CA ASN A 42 13.10 0.43 4.64
C ASN A 42 13.48 1.38 5.76
N GLN A 43 13.05 2.64 5.64
CA GLN A 43 13.21 3.67 6.66
C GLN A 43 11.83 4.03 7.24
N TRP A 44 11.74 4.11 8.56
CA TRP A 44 10.47 4.35 9.28
C TRP A 44 9.89 5.76 9.10
N ASP A 45 10.68 6.72 8.62
CA ASP A 45 10.33 8.13 8.44
C ASP A 45 10.17 8.53 6.95
N GLU A 46 10.22 7.57 6.05
CA GLU A 46 10.05 7.75 4.62
C GLU A 46 8.91 6.87 4.11
N ILE A 47 8.29 7.26 3.01
CA ILE A 47 7.36 6.42 2.27
C ILE A 47 8.03 5.92 0.99
N GLU A 48 8.10 4.62 0.83
CA GLU A 48 8.74 3.98 -0.31
C GLU A 48 7.72 3.67 -1.41
N VAL A 49 7.92 4.25 -2.58
CA VAL A 49 7.06 4.05 -3.74
C VAL A 49 7.83 3.34 -4.85
N MET A 50 7.40 2.13 -5.16
CA MET A 50 7.91 1.35 -6.28
C MET A 50 7.01 1.52 -7.51
N THR A 51 7.57 1.69 -8.69
CA THR A 51 6.85 1.58 -9.96
C THR A 51 7.37 0.38 -10.74
N TRP A 52 6.46 -0.47 -11.24
CA TRP A 52 6.85 -1.72 -11.86
C TRP A 52 5.97 -2.08 -13.07
N ASN A 53 6.54 -1.97 -14.25
CA ASN A 53 5.95 -2.55 -15.45
C ASN A 53 6.27 -4.05 -15.48
N ILE A 54 5.25 -4.88 -15.26
CA ILE A 54 5.38 -6.34 -15.31
C ILE A 54 4.85 -6.83 -16.65
N LYS A 55 5.60 -6.61 -17.69
CA LYS A 55 5.23 -6.91 -19.07
C LYS A 55 4.26 -8.11 -19.22
N ASP A 56 3.07 -7.83 -19.74
CA ASP A 56 2.05 -8.83 -20.07
C ASP A 56 1.70 -9.79 -18.90
N PHE A 57 1.60 -9.26 -17.68
CA PHE A 57 1.37 -10.08 -16.48
C PHE A 57 0.12 -10.96 -16.57
N PRO A 58 0.24 -12.29 -16.28
CA PRO A 58 1.46 -13.06 -16.05
C PRO A 58 2.02 -13.62 -17.37
N ILE A 59 3.31 -13.46 -17.62
CA ILE A 59 3.97 -13.97 -18.84
C ILE A 59 4.20 -15.49 -18.81
N SER A 60 4.21 -16.08 -17.61
CA SER A 60 4.41 -17.53 -17.40
C SER A 60 3.70 -18.00 -16.14
N GLY A 61 3.60 -19.33 -15.96
CA GLY A 61 2.99 -19.93 -14.76
C GLY A 61 3.70 -19.59 -13.44
N ASN A 62 5.00 -19.25 -13.49
CA ASN A 62 5.80 -18.91 -12.30
C ASN A 62 5.82 -17.41 -12.01
N THR A 63 5.28 -16.56 -12.88
CA THR A 63 5.35 -15.09 -12.71
C THR A 63 4.76 -14.63 -11.38
N ILE A 64 3.63 -15.22 -10.96
CA ILE A 64 2.99 -14.85 -9.68
C ILE A 64 3.93 -15.11 -8.50
N ASN A 65 4.61 -16.27 -8.48
CA ASN A 65 5.53 -16.63 -7.40
C ASN A 65 6.73 -15.67 -7.35
N TYR A 66 7.30 -15.34 -8.50
CA TYR A 66 8.44 -14.41 -8.57
C TYR A 66 8.07 -13.00 -8.15
N VAL A 67 6.88 -12.52 -8.56
CA VAL A 67 6.38 -11.20 -8.15
C VAL A 67 6.11 -11.17 -6.65
N ASN A 68 5.50 -12.23 -6.10
CA ASN A 68 5.29 -12.36 -4.68
C ASN A 68 6.62 -12.32 -3.90
N GLU A 69 7.61 -13.11 -4.30
CA GLU A 69 8.94 -13.13 -3.67
C GLU A 69 9.59 -11.73 -3.68
N ILE A 70 9.60 -11.05 -4.83
CA ILE A 70 10.18 -9.71 -4.93
C ILE A 70 9.48 -8.71 -4.01
N ILE A 71 8.14 -8.73 -3.96
CA ILE A 71 7.38 -7.83 -3.07
C ILE A 71 7.68 -8.12 -1.61
N THR A 72 7.76 -9.39 -1.24
CA THR A 72 8.01 -9.79 0.15
C THR A 72 9.46 -9.58 0.58
N ASP A 73 10.41 -9.57 -0.36
CA ASP A 73 11.81 -9.28 -0.08
C ASP A 73 12.07 -7.77 0.03
N ILE A 74 11.48 -6.95 -0.86
CA ILE A 74 11.72 -5.49 -0.88
C ILE A 74 10.83 -4.78 0.15
N LEU A 75 9.59 -5.25 0.35
CA LEU A 75 8.57 -4.67 1.24
C LEU A 75 8.26 -3.17 0.99
N PRO A 76 8.10 -2.70 -0.25
CA PRO A 76 7.80 -1.29 -0.50
C PRO A 76 6.43 -0.92 0.08
N ASP A 77 6.25 0.33 0.52
CA ASP A 77 4.98 0.79 1.08
C ASP A 77 3.88 0.89 0.04
N VAL A 78 4.24 1.30 -1.17
CA VAL A 78 3.30 1.42 -2.30
C VAL A 78 3.93 0.90 -3.57
N ILE A 79 3.18 0.13 -4.37
CA ILE A 79 3.61 -0.39 -5.66
C ILE A 79 2.62 0.03 -6.73
N ALA A 80 3.07 0.79 -7.72
CA ALA A 80 2.30 1.13 -8.92
C ALA A 80 2.66 0.17 -10.06
N PHE A 81 1.72 -0.69 -10.45
CA PHE A 81 1.91 -1.70 -11.50
C PHE A 81 1.39 -1.22 -12.85
N GLN A 82 2.08 -1.62 -13.90
CA GLN A 82 1.65 -1.48 -15.29
C GLN A 82 1.65 -2.83 -16.00
N GLU A 83 0.85 -2.92 -17.06
CA GLU A 83 0.65 -4.11 -17.90
C GLU A 83 0.02 -5.31 -17.17
N ILE A 84 -0.88 -5.04 -16.24
CA ILE A 84 -1.70 -6.07 -15.59
C ILE A 84 -2.84 -6.47 -16.53
N ASN A 85 -2.57 -7.45 -17.39
CA ASN A 85 -3.51 -7.85 -18.46
C ASN A 85 -4.45 -8.99 -18.03
N ASN A 86 -4.22 -9.62 -16.88
CA ASN A 86 -5.03 -10.72 -16.36
C ASN A 86 -5.47 -10.47 -14.92
N SER A 87 -6.70 -9.99 -14.76
CA SER A 87 -7.26 -9.67 -13.43
C SER A 87 -7.37 -10.91 -12.52
N SER A 88 -7.63 -12.12 -13.08
CA SER A 88 -7.71 -13.34 -12.27
C SER A 88 -6.35 -13.72 -11.68
N ALA A 89 -5.29 -13.64 -12.48
CA ALA A 89 -3.92 -13.88 -12.01
C ALA A 89 -3.49 -12.80 -10.98
N PHE A 90 -3.89 -11.55 -11.21
CA PHE A 90 -3.60 -10.47 -10.26
C PHE A 90 -4.32 -10.66 -8.92
N ASN A 91 -5.57 -11.13 -8.93
CA ASN A 91 -6.28 -11.49 -7.71
C ASN A 91 -5.61 -12.67 -6.99
N THR A 92 -5.02 -13.63 -7.73
CA THR A 92 -4.26 -14.71 -7.12
C THR A 92 -3.01 -14.19 -6.42
N LEU A 93 -2.29 -13.26 -7.03
CA LEU A 93 -1.16 -12.56 -6.40
C LEU A 93 -1.62 -11.80 -5.15
N ALA A 94 -2.69 -11.02 -5.24
CA ALA A 94 -3.25 -10.25 -4.12
C ALA A 94 -3.57 -11.14 -2.91
N ASN A 95 -4.22 -12.29 -3.17
CA ASN A 95 -4.56 -13.24 -2.11
C ASN A 95 -3.33 -13.93 -1.47
N SER A 96 -2.19 -13.94 -2.16
CA SER A 96 -0.96 -14.54 -1.65
C SER A 96 -0.14 -13.60 -0.76
N ILE A 97 -0.47 -12.29 -0.72
CA ILE A 97 0.25 -11.28 0.07
C ILE A 97 -0.74 -10.48 0.92
N PRO A 98 -1.29 -11.06 2.00
CA PRO A 98 -2.35 -10.43 2.81
C PRO A 98 -1.91 -9.16 3.54
N ALA A 99 -0.61 -8.87 3.62
CA ALA A 99 -0.08 -7.63 4.20
C ALA A 99 -0.33 -6.39 3.33
N TYR A 100 -0.77 -6.59 2.07
CA TYR A 100 -1.04 -5.50 1.13
C TYR A 100 -2.51 -5.46 0.73
N GLU A 101 -3.05 -4.26 0.58
CA GLU A 101 -4.29 -4.01 -0.13
C GLU A 101 -4.00 -3.80 -1.61
N PHE A 102 -4.72 -4.52 -2.49
CA PHE A 102 -4.54 -4.47 -3.94
C PHE A 102 -5.77 -3.90 -4.63
N ILE A 103 -5.56 -2.98 -5.56
CA ILE A 103 -6.60 -2.46 -6.45
C ILE A 103 -6.17 -2.61 -7.92
N SER A 104 -7.14 -2.77 -8.83
CA SER A 104 -6.89 -2.82 -10.26
C SER A 104 -7.95 -2.00 -11.01
N SER A 105 -7.50 -1.18 -11.96
CA SER A 105 -8.40 -0.38 -12.80
C SER A 105 -9.10 -1.18 -13.90
N GLY A 106 -8.64 -2.39 -14.18
CA GLY A 106 -9.08 -3.20 -15.33
C GLY A 106 -8.54 -2.72 -16.69
N SER A 107 -7.75 -1.63 -16.71
CA SER A 107 -7.13 -1.07 -17.93
C SER A 107 -5.61 -1.30 -18.00
N GLY A 108 -5.12 -2.31 -17.29
CA GLY A 108 -3.71 -2.65 -17.25
C GLY A 108 -2.90 -1.94 -16.16
N LEU A 109 -3.54 -1.06 -15.37
CA LEU A 109 -2.96 -0.39 -14.23
C LEU A 109 -3.50 -0.96 -12.92
N ALA A 110 -2.63 -1.08 -11.94
CA ALA A 110 -2.99 -1.51 -10.60
C ALA A 110 -2.07 -0.87 -9.56
N LEU A 111 -2.47 -0.97 -8.29
CA LEU A 111 -1.66 -0.52 -7.17
C LEU A 111 -1.77 -1.52 -6.02
N ALA A 112 -0.70 -1.70 -5.28
CA ALA A 112 -0.69 -2.33 -3.98
C ALA A 112 -0.16 -1.37 -2.93
N ALA A 113 -0.75 -1.39 -1.73
CA ALA A 113 -0.33 -0.59 -0.59
C ALA A 113 -0.19 -1.48 0.64
N ARG A 114 0.92 -1.34 1.37
CA ARG A 114 1.17 -2.07 2.61
C ARG A 114 0.23 -1.56 3.70
N SER A 115 -0.68 -2.41 4.16
CA SER A 115 -1.85 -2.03 4.96
C SER A 115 -1.54 -1.53 6.37
N ASP A 116 -0.35 -1.83 6.92
CA ASP A 116 0.12 -1.33 8.21
C ASP A 116 0.75 0.05 8.15
N VAL A 117 1.11 0.53 6.95
CA VAL A 117 1.79 1.81 6.71
C VAL A 117 0.92 2.80 5.94
N VAL A 118 0.11 2.30 5.01
CA VAL A 118 -0.67 3.13 4.08
C VAL A 118 -2.11 2.64 4.00
N GLU A 119 -3.07 3.55 4.12
CA GLU A 119 -4.49 3.31 3.88
C GLU A 119 -4.91 3.82 2.51
N ILE A 120 -5.55 2.98 1.69
CA ILE A 120 -6.18 3.41 0.44
C ILE A 120 -7.55 4.03 0.78
N THR A 121 -7.69 5.34 0.63
CA THR A 121 -8.94 6.04 0.97
C THR A 121 -9.94 6.09 -0.18
N SER A 122 -9.45 6.19 -1.41
CA SER A 122 -10.27 6.12 -2.62
C SER A 122 -9.41 5.94 -3.86
N TRP A 123 -10.04 5.46 -4.95
CA TRP A 123 -9.41 5.44 -6.26
C TRP A 123 -10.43 5.65 -7.38
N SER A 124 -9.97 6.10 -8.53
CA SER A 124 -10.78 6.29 -9.72
C SER A 124 -9.92 6.33 -10.99
N THR A 125 -10.52 6.01 -12.13
CA THR A 125 -9.89 6.28 -13.42
C THR A 125 -10.16 7.72 -13.82
N LEU A 126 -9.12 8.39 -14.32
CA LEU A 126 -9.25 9.76 -14.84
C LEU A 126 -9.64 9.76 -16.32
N PHE A 127 -10.35 10.79 -16.74
CA PHE A 127 -10.69 11.05 -18.14
C PHE A 127 -11.42 9.89 -18.86
N PRO A 128 -12.45 9.25 -18.26
CA PRO A 128 -13.09 8.08 -18.85
C PRO A 128 -13.75 8.35 -20.21
N SER A 129 -14.02 9.61 -20.55
CA SER A 129 -14.58 10.02 -21.86
C SER A 129 -13.53 10.21 -22.96
N TYR A 130 -12.25 10.09 -22.63
CA TYR A 130 -11.12 10.35 -23.54
C TYR A 130 -10.33 9.08 -23.86
N GLY A 131 -11.04 7.96 -24.10
CA GLY A 131 -10.40 6.66 -24.32
C GLY A 131 -9.45 6.62 -25.51
N TYR A 132 -9.78 7.32 -26.59
CA TYR A 132 -8.94 7.36 -27.78
C TYR A 132 -7.59 8.03 -27.52
N GLU A 133 -7.58 9.15 -26.79
CA GLU A 133 -6.39 9.93 -26.45
C GLU A 133 -5.43 9.15 -25.54
N PHE A 134 -5.97 8.25 -24.70
CA PHE A 134 -5.19 7.39 -23.79
C PHE A 134 -5.00 5.97 -24.31
N ALA A 135 -5.33 5.69 -25.58
CA ALA A 135 -5.29 4.34 -26.15
C ALA A 135 -6.04 3.30 -25.26
N TRP A 136 -7.16 3.74 -24.65
CA TRP A 136 -8.01 2.98 -23.72
C TRP A 136 -7.30 2.54 -22.42
N ARG A 137 -6.15 3.15 -22.11
CA ARG A 137 -5.40 2.97 -20.86
C ARG A 137 -5.56 4.22 -19.99
N TYR A 138 -6.69 4.29 -19.30
CA TYR A 138 -7.02 5.47 -18.49
C TYR A 138 -6.06 5.59 -17.30
N PRO A 139 -5.55 6.81 -16.98
CA PRO A 139 -4.76 7.02 -15.77
C PRO A 139 -5.55 6.63 -14.52
N LEU A 140 -4.87 5.99 -13.58
CA LEU A 140 -5.43 5.55 -12.30
C LEU A 140 -5.03 6.55 -11.21
N LEU A 141 -6.00 7.29 -10.67
CA LEU A 141 -5.78 8.14 -9.50
C LEU A 141 -6.07 7.34 -8.23
N VAL A 142 -5.10 7.26 -7.33
CA VAL A 142 -5.28 6.67 -6.00
C VAL A 142 -4.97 7.70 -4.93
N LYS A 143 -5.84 7.82 -3.94
CA LYS A 143 -5.64 8.65 -2.76
C LYS A 143 -5.30 7.77 -1.58
N LEU A 144 -4.23 8.12 -0.91
CA LEU A 144 -3.63 7.36 0.18
C LEU A 144 -3.49 8.25 1.41
N ASN A 145 -3.63 7.66 2.58
CA ASN A 145 -3.20 8.25 3.85
C ASN A 145 -2.00 7.46 4.36
N TRP A 146 -0.93 8.16 4.65
CA TRP A 146 0.20 7.56 5.37
C TRP A 146 -0.14 7.50 6.86
N LEU A 147 -0.06 6.32 7.44
CA LEU A 147 -0.50 6.05 8.82
C LEU A 147 0.59 6.34 9.85
N CYS A 148 1.83 6.55 9.39
CA CYS A 148 2.99 6.69 10.25
C CYS A 148 3.27 8.14 10.62
N GLY A 149 3.70 8.36 11.86
CA GLY A 149 4.06 9.69 12.36
C GLY A 149 2.88 10.48 12.93
N SER A 150 3.18 11.68 13.42
CA SER A 150 2.23 12.56 14.12
C SER A 150 1.27 13.31 13.20
N ASN A 151 1.51 13.29 11.90
CA ASN A 151 0.70 13.99 10.90
C ASN A 151 0.27 13.01 9.81
N ALA A 152 -1.03 12.81 9.66
CA ALA A 152 -1.56 12.10 8.51
C ALA A 152 -1.19 12.86 7.21
N ILE A 153 -0.39 12.25 6.35
CA ILE A 153 -0.02 12.81 5.06
C ILE A 153 -0.92 12.18 4.01
N SER A 154 -1.69 13.02 3.30
CA SER A 154 -2.46 12.57 2.14
C SER A 154 -1.58 12.62 0.89
N LEU A 155 -1.49 11.49 0.19
CA LEU A 155 -0.74 11.32 -1.04
C LEU A 155 -1.71 11.04 -2.20
N GLN A 156 -1.31 11.45 -3.41
CA GLN A 156 -2.01 11.10 -4.64
C GLN A 156 -1.00 10.52 -5.63
N ILE A 157 -1.33 9.34 -6.16
CA ILE A 157 -0.53 8.66 -7.19
C ILE A 157 -1.38 8.60 -8.45
N ILE A 158 -0.79 9.01 -9.58
CA ILE A 158 -1.43 9.01 -10.88
C ILE A 158 -0.61 8.15 -11.85
#